data_10f9d2208d0801472a0b055a8a1b73ba
#
_entry.id   10f9d2208d0801472a0b055a8a1b73ba
#
_cell.length_a   1.000
_cell.length_b   1.000
_cell.length_c   1.000
_cell.angle_alpha   90.00
_cell.angle_beta   90.00
_cell.angle_gamma   90.00
#
_symmetry.space_group_name_H-M   'P 1'
#
loop_
_entity.id
_entity.type
_entity.pdbx_description
1 polymer ?
#
loop_
_entity_poly.entity_id
_entity_poly.type
_entity_poly.pdbx_seq_one_letter_code
_entity_poly.pdbx_strand_id
1 'polypeptide(L)'
;MKKIPIIFLLLGFAVAAWAQKTINDPNAQKRSASGFHGVAVSGSIELFLTQGSEEGVVVSADDTKWRDKVVTEVRNGILHIYLENKNRIPIDWNLHPKKIRAYVSVKDIDYLSSSGSGKMHTEGNLRSDKLKVDISGSGNVEGGFNVKEFAVSLSGSANADLSGTAENSDLHISGSGNIRGYDFTTAFCKASISGSGNVRITVTKELSAHISGSGNVSIKGDGLMRDYSASGSGKFKRVN
;
A
#
# COMPACT_ATOMS: atom_id res chain seq x y z
N MET A 1 44.88 -6.80 58.10
CA MET A 1 43.66 -7.23 57.42
C MET A 1 43.32 -6.14 56.42
N LYS A 2 43.70 -6.32 55.13
CA LYS A 2 43.46 -5.32 54.04
C LYS A 2 42.14 -5.66 53.37
N LYS A 3 41.17 -4.73 53.38
CA LYS A 3 39.88 -4.84 52.68
C LYS A 3 40.06 -4.41 51.23
N ILE A 4 39.77 -5.33 50.31
CA ILE A 4 39.76 -5.08 48.86
C ILE A 4 38.37 -4.58 48.53
N PRO A 5 38.20 -3.40 47.83
CA PRO A 5 36.90 -2.98 47.37
C PRO A 5 36.55 -3.73 46.09
N ILE A 6 35.41 -4.41 46.09
CA ILE A 6 34.80 -5.01 44.87
C ILE A 6 34.15 -3.87 44.05
N ILE A 7 34.77 -3.56 42.92
CA ILE A 7 34.19 -2.64 41.94
C ILE A 7 33.15 -3.43 41.12
N PHE A 8 31.88 -3.15 41.36
CA PHE A 8 30.78 -3.61 40.50
C PHE A 8 30.81 -2.82 39.20
N LEU A 9 31.28 -3.45 38.12
CA LEU A 9 31.21 -2.93 36.79
C LEU A 9 29.75 -3.07 36.29
N LEU A 10 28.95 -2.00 36.39
CA LEU A 10 27.62 -1.90 35.80
C LEU A 10 27.81 -1.82 34.29
N LEU A 11 27.71 -2.96 33.60
CA LEU A 11 27.51 -3.01 32.15
C LEU A 11 26.11 -2.43 31.85
N GLY A 12 26.09 -1.17 31.45
CA GLY A 12 24.92 -0.53 30.91
C GLY A 12 24.52 -1.20 29.60
N PHE A 13 23.51 -2.06 29.62
CA PHE A 13 22.81 -2.48 28.45
C PHE A 13 22.06 -1.23 27.89
N ALA A 14 22.60 -0.61 26.87
CA ALA A 14 21.87 0.35 26.06
C ALA A 14 20.77 -0.43 25.32
N VAL A 15 19.61 -0.52 25.92
CA VAL A 15 18.40 -0.97 25.23
C VAL A 15 18.11 0.12 24.19
N ALA A 16 18.44 -0.11 22.93
CA ALA A 16 17.97 0.70 21.84
C ALA A 16 16.44 0.65 21.87
N ALA A 17 15.82 1.68 22.44
CA ALA A 17 14.38 1.86 22.42
C ALA A 17 14.00 2.16 20.96
N TRP A 18 13.68 1.13 20.20
CA TRP A 18 13.00 1.26 18.93
C TRP A 18 11.63 1.84 19.25
N ALA A 19 11.34 2.98 18.67
CA ALA A 19 10.04 3.64 18.81
C ALA A 19 8.96 2.73 18.17
N GLN A 20 8.49 1.74 18.92
CA GLN A 20 7.26 1.05 18.61
C GLN A 20 6.15 2.08 18.72
N LYS A 21 5.57 2.46 17.58
CA LYS A 21 4.35 3.28 17.58
C LYS A 21 3.30 2.54 18.43
N THR A 22 3.02 3.09 19.60
CA THR A 22 2.01 2.52 20.49
C THR A 22 0.66 2.72 19.83
N ILE A 23 0.02 1.64 19.43
CA ILE A 23 -1.36 1.67 18.93
C ILE A 23 -2.25 1.92 20.14
N ASN A 24 -2.65 3.18 20.32
CA ASN A 24 -3.55 3.58 21.41
C ASN A 24 -5.01 3.38 20.99
N ASP A 25 -5.39 2.13 20.79
CA ASP A 25 -6.75 1.72 20.44
C ASP A 25 -7.19 0.62 21.41
N PRO A 26 -8.18 0.91 22.29
CA PRO A 26 -8.60 -0.04 23.32
C PRO A 26 -9.18 -1.34 22.77
N ASN A 27 -9.62 -1.34 21.52
CA ASN A 27 -10.15 -2.52 20.85
C ASN A 27 -9.08 -3.26 20.00
N ALA A 28 -7.84 -2.83 20.04
CA ALA A 28 -6.77 -3.48 19.27
C ALA A 28 -6.49 -4.90 19.78
N GLN A 29 -6.31 -5.84 18.85
CA GLN A 29 -5.99 -7.23 19.13
C GLN A 29 -4.85 -7.69 18.24
N LYS A 30 -3.76 -8.18 18.85
CA LYS A 30 -2.66 -8.81 18.13
C LYS A 30 -3.12 -10.13 17.50
N ARG A 31 -2.70 -10.39 16.28
CA ARG A 31 -2.93 -11.62 15.53
C ARG A 31 -1.62 -12.36 15.33
N SER A 32 -1.66 -13.69 15.39
CA SER A 32 -0.50 -14.53 15.09
C SER A 32 -0.42 -14.76 13.59
N ALA A 33 0.52 -14.08 12.93
CA ALA A 33 0.82 -14.27 11.51
C ALA A 33 2.30 -13.95 11.28
N SER A 34 2.98 -14.75 10.48
CA SER A 34 4.39 -14.59 10.14
C SER A 34 4.73 -15.28 8.82
N GLY A 35 5.91 -14.97 8.25
CA GLY A 35 6.38 -15.58 7.01
C GLY A 35 5.65 -15.05 5.79
N PHE A 36 5.30 -13.76 5.78
CA PHE A 36 4.64 -13.13 4.64
C PHE A 36 5.48 -11.99 4.07
N HIS A 37 5.49 -11.91 2.76
CA HIS A 37 6.12 -10.85 1.96
C HIS A 37 5.09 -10.06 1.15
N GLY A 38 3.80 -10.37 1.27
CA GLY A 38 2.70 -9.66 0.63
C GLY A 38 1.53 -9.46 1.58
N VAL A 39 0.71 -8.43 1.31
CA VAL A 39 -0.50 -8.13 2.08
C VAL A 39 -1.68 -7.93 1.14
N ALA A 40 -2.78 -8.63 1.39
CA ALA A 40 -4.04 -8.51 0.66
C ALA A 40 -5.18 -8.22 1.62
N VAL A 41 -5.87 -7.10 1.41
CA VAL A 41 -7.05 -6.72 2.20
C VAL A 41 -8.31 -6.76 1.37
N SER A 42 -9.42 -7.17 1.97
CA SER A 42 -10.72 -7.22 1.29
C SER A 42 -11.82 -6.48 2.06
N GLY A 43 -12.77 -5.91 1.34
CA GLY A 43 -13.88 -5.16 1.91
C GLY A 43 -13.56 -3.70 2.16
N SER A 44 -13.96 -3.16 3.31
CA SER A 44 -13.75 -1.75 3.70
C SER A 44 -12.73 -1.60 4.84
N ILE A 45 -11.74 -2.49 4.87
CA ILE A 45 -10.68 -2.46 5.88
C ILE A 45 -9.69 -1.35 5.55
N GLU A 46 -9.32 -0.56 6.55
CA GLU A 46 -8.26 0.44 6.47
C GLU A 46 -6.94 -0.20 6.94
N LEU A 47 -5.97 -0.32 6.04
CA LEU A 47 -4.65 -0.89 6.29
C LEU A 47 -3.63 0.22 6.56
N PHE A 48 -2.91 0.09 7.66
CA PHE A 48 -1.70 0.86 7.97
C PHE A 48 -0.50 -0.08 7.89
N LEU A 49 0.38 0.18 6.94
CA LEU A 49 1.52 -0.68 6.65
C LEU A 49 2.83 0.03 6.98
N THR A 50 3.66 -0.63 7.76
CA THR A 50 4.99 -0.16 8.14
C THR A 50 6.02 -1.22 7.75
N GLN A 51 7.17 -0.81 7.24
CA GLN A 51 8.30 -1.73 7.01
C GLN A 51 9.30 -1.60 8.17
N GLY A 52 9.64 -2.73 8.78
CA GLY A 52 10.52 -2.78 9.94
C GLY A 52 11.30 -4.10 10.03
N SER A 53 11.96 -4.32 11.16
CA SER A 53 12.77 -5.52 11.40
C SER A 53 11.94 -6.75 11.81
N GLU A 54 10.67 -6.55 12.18
CA GLU A 54 9.80 -7.61 12.68
C GLU A 54 8.44 -7.59 11.98
N GLU A 55 7.88 -8.78 11.78
CA GLU A 55 6.53 -8.95 11.31
C GLU A 55 5.54 -8.82 12.47
N GLY A 56 4.42 -8.17 12.21
CA GLY A 56 3.37 -8.02 13.19
C GLY A 56 2.04 -7.67 12.57
N VAL A 57 0.97 -8.17 13.17
CA VAL A 57 -0.40 -7.90 12.73
C VAL A 57 -1.25 -7.55 13.95
N VAL A 58 -1.91 -6.41 13.88
CA VAL A 58 -2.88 -5.97 14.89
C VAL A 58 -4.14 -5.54 14.16
N VAL A 59 -5.29 -5.98 14.64
CA VAL A 59 -6.59 -5.64 14.10
C VAL A 59 -7.40 -4.90 15.14
N SER A 60 -8.10 -3.86 14.72
CA SER A 60 -9.02 -3.10 15.56
C SER A 60 -10.34 -2.83 14.82
N ALA A 61 -11.41 -2.62 15.57
CA ALA A 61 -12.67 -2.09 15.07
C ALA A 61 -13.38 -1.30 16.17
N ASP A 62 -14.24 -0.37 15.77
CA ASP A 62 -15.03 0.43 16.72
C ASP A 62 -15.96 -0.45 17.61
N ASP A 63 -16.30 -1.67 17.16
CA ASP A 63 -17.03 -2.70 17.93
C ASP A 63 -16.24 -4.02 17.88
N THR A 64 -16.00 -4.62 19.05
CA THR A 64 -15.26 -5.89 19.19
C THR A 64 -15.91 -7.04 18.42
N LYS A 65 -17.23 -7.04 18.25
CA LYS A 65 -17.96 -8.03 17.45
C LYS A 65 -17.51 -8.06 15.98
N TRP A 66 -17.16 -6.89 15.43
CA TRP A 66 -16.63 -6.79 14.07
C TRP A 66 -15.16 -7.16 14.02
N ARG A 67 -14.37 -6.73 15.01
CA ARG A 67 -12.96 -7.11 15.14
C ARG A 67 -12.81 -8.63 15.19
N ASP A 68 -13.67 -9.32 15.94
CA ASP A 68 -13.58 -10.77 16.12
C ASP A 68 -13.98 -11.56 14.86
N LYS A 69 -14.69 -10.93 13.93
CA LYS A 69 -14.99 -11.47 12.60
C LYS A 69 -13.88 -11.23 11.56
N VAL A 70 -12.86 -10.44 11.89
CA VAL A 70 -11.74 -10.24 10.97
C VAL A 70 -10.84 -11.48 11.00
N VAL A 71 -10.70 -12.09 9.85
CA VAL A 71 -9.78 -13.20 9.61
C VAL A 71 -8.44 -12.64 9.15
N THR A 72 -7.36 -13.18 9.71
CA THR A 72 -5.98 -12.91 9.28
C THR A 72 -5.30 -14.25 9.08
N GLU A 73 -4.90 -14.54 7.85
CA GLU A 73 -4.24 -15.80 7.51
C GLU A 73 -3.17 -15.61 6.45
N VAL A 74 -2.11 -16.38 6.53
CA VAL A 74 -1.05 -16.37 5.53
C VAL A 74 -1.25 -17.55 4.57
N ARG A 75 -1.35 -17.23 3.28
CA ARG A 75 -1.43 -18.22 2.20
C ARG A 75 -0.41 -17.86 1.12
N ASN A 76 0.46 -18.80 0.77
CA ASN A 76 1.50 -18.61 -0.24
C ASN A 76 2.38 -17.36 0.00
N GLY A 77 2.73 -17.07 1.26
CA GLY A 77 3.51 -15.89 1.63
C GLY A 77 2.76 -14.56 1.60
N ILE A 78 1.45 -14.56 1.40
CA ILE A 78 0.61 -13.37 1.40
C ILE A 78 -0.31 -13.40 2.62
N LEU A 79 -0.26 -12.32 3.42
CA LEU A 79 -1.18 -12.10 4.53
C LEU A 79 -2.52 -11.62 3.99
N HIS A 80 -3.56 -12.43 4.12
CA HIS A 80 -4.93 -12.10 3.77
C HIS A 80 -5.68 -11.58 5.00
N ILE A 81 -6.32 -10.41 4.86
CA ILE A 81 -7.12 -9.77 5.91
C ILE A 81 -8.52 -9.47 5.35
N TYR A 82 -9.54 -10.10 5.91
CA TYR A 82 -10.90 -9.97 5.42
C TYR A 82 -11.93 -10.24 6.51
N LEU A 83 -13.18 -9.83 6.29
CA LEU A 83 -14.29 -10.21 7.16
C LEU A 83 -14.82 -11.60 6.82
N GLU A 84 -14.91 -12.45 7.83
CA GLU A 84 -15.54 -13.76 7.69
C GLU A 84 -17.03 -13.63 7.36
N ASN A 85 -17.44 -14.27 6.28
CA ASN A 85 -18.86 -14.32 5.87
C ASN A 85 -19.39 -15.76 6.00
N LYS A 86 -19.50 -16.25 7.24
CA LYS A 86 -19.96 -17.63 7.52
C LYS A 86 -21.43 -17.88 7.20
N ASN A 87 -22.25 -16.84 7.19
CA ASN A 87 -23.67 -16.97 6.86
C ASN A 87 -24.05 -15.89 5.87
N ARG A 88 -24.72 -16.25 4.78
CA ARG A 88 -25.50 -15.34 3.94
C ARG A 88 -26.72 -14.81 4.74
N ILE A 89 -26.48 -14.26 5.92
CA ILE A 89 -27.51 -13.55 6.65
C ILE A 89 -27.83 -12.31 5.83
N PRO A 90 -29.10 -11.98 5.60
CA PRO A 90 -29.47 -10.71 5.00
C PRO A 90 -28.74 -9.61 5.77
N ILE A 91 -27.95 -8.81 5.07
CA ILE A 91 -27.22 -7.69 5.66
C ILE A 91 -28.30 -6.81 6.27
N ASP A 92 -28.38 -6.79 7.59
CA ASP A 92 -29.15 -5.76 8.28
C ASP A 92 -28.45 -4.44 7.97
N TRP A 93 -29.05 -3.64 7.11
CA TRP A 93 -28.53 -2.37 6.63
C TRP A 93 -28.22 -1.37 7.76
N ASN A 94 -28.70 -1.64 8.96
CA ASN A 94 -28.42 -0.88 10.17
C ASN A 94 -27.11 -1.30 10.87
N LEU A 95 -26.49 -2.41 10.47
CA LEU A 95 -25.27 -2.96 11.04
C LEU A 95 -24.09 -2.80 10.07
N HIS A 96 -23.82 -1.58 9.65
CA HIS A 96 -22.58 -1.30 8.92
C HIS A 96 -21.37 -1.50 9.83
N PRO A 97 -20.33 -2.27 9.39
CA PRO A 97 -19.10 -2.37 10.15
C PRO A 97 -18.46 -0.98 10.27
N LYS A 98 -18.47 -0.45 11.48
CA LYS A 98 -17.80 0.82 11.78
C LYS A 98 -16.30 0.57 11.76
N LYS A 99 -15.59 1.36 11.01
CA LYS A 99 -14.11 1.46 10.87
C LYS A 99 -13.33 0.24 11.39
N ILE A 100 -13.03 -0.68 10.48
CA ILE A 100 -12.11 -1.78 10.75
C ILE A 100 -10.72 -1.35 10.30
N ARG A 101 -9.73 -1.50 11.18
CA ARG A 101 -8.34 -1.13 10.93
C ARG A 101 -7.45 -2.34 11.09
N ALA A 102 -6.48 -2.46 10.21
CA ALA A 102 -5.41 -3.43 10.32
C ALA A 102 -4.06 -2.67 10.33
N TYR A 103 -3.23 -2.93 11.31
CA TYR A 103 -1.88 -2.42 11.42
C TYR A 103 -0.94 -3.58 11.17
N VAL A 104 -0.12 -3.46 10.14
CA VAL A 104 0.77 -4.53 9.69
C VAL A 104 2.20 -4.02 9.62
N SER A 105 3.12 -4.72 10.26
CA SER A 105 4.55 -4.54 10.09
C SER A 105 5.09 -5.69 9.24
N VAL A 106 5.87 -5.35 8.22
CA VAL A 106 6.50 -6.31 7.30
C VAL A 106 8.02 -6.13 7.32
N LYS A 107 8.78 -7.19 7.08
CA LYS A 107 10.23 -7.11 6.82
C LYS A 107 10.50 -6.80 5.36
N ASP A 108 10.03 -7.66 4.53
CA ASP A 108 10.13 -7.58 3.08
C ASP A 108 8.75 -7.45 2.48
N ILE A 109 8.63 -6.75 1.36
CA ILE A 109 7.35 -6.53 0.69
C ILE A 109 7.54 -6.53 -0.83
N ASP A 110 6.79 -7.36 -1.52
CA ASP A 110 6.77 -7.41 -2.98
C ASP A 110 5.35 -7.36 -3.56
N TYR A 111 4.33 -7.51 -2.71
CA TYR A 111 2.94 -7.50 -3.15
C TYR A 111 1.99 -6.81 -2.17
N LEU A 112 1.17 -5.90 -2.70
CA LEU A 112 0.05 -5.27 -2.00
C LEU A 112 -1.22 -5.39 -2.81
N SER A 113 -2.33 -5.76 -2.18
CA SER A 113 -3.62 -5.82 -2.86
C SER A 113 -4.76 -5.31 -1.98
N SER A 114 -5.68 -4.59 -2.61
CA SER A 114 -6.96 -4.22 -2.00
C SER A 114 -8.11 -4.57 -2.92
N SER A 115 -9.12 -5.26 -2.38
CA SER A 115 -10.36 -5.60 -3.08
C SER A 115 -11.56 -5.05 -2.31
N GLY A 116 -12.25 -4.08 -2.87
CA GLY A 116 -13.40 -3.43 -2.25
C GLY A 116 -13.27 -1.92 -2.16
N SER A 117 -13.58 -1.32 -1.01
CA SER A 117 -13.58 0.12 -0.78
C SER A 117 -12.62 0.54 0.35
N GLY A 118 -11.73 -0.35 0.75
CA GLY A 118 -10.74 -0.10 1.80
C GLY A 118 -9.70 0.94 1.40
N LYS A 119 -8.95 1.40 2.40
CA LYS A 119 -7.81 2.31 2.21
C LYS A 119 -6.54 1.62 2.65
N MET A 120 -5.45 1.86 1.95
CA MET A 120 -4.11 1.44 2.35
C MET A 120 -3.23 2.66 2.54
N HIS A 121 -2.57 2.75 3.69
CA HIS A 121 -1.62 3.79 4.02
C HIS A 121 -0.27 3.17 4.34
N THR A 122 0.81 3.70 3.75
CA THR A 122 2.16 3.33 4.17
C THR A 122 2.71 4.37 5.15
N GLU A 123 3.35 3.90 6.22
CA GLU A 123 4.07 4.77 7.14
C GLU A 123 5.55 4.81 6.73
N GLY A 124 5.96 5.94 6.19
CA GLY A 124 7.27 6.08 5.54
C GLY A 124 7.33 5.42 4.15
N ASN A 125 8.53 5.32 3.60
CA ASN A 125 8.72 4.75 2.27
C ASN A 125 9.00 3.25 2.37
N LEU A 126 8.17 2.45 1.72
CA LEU A 126 8.44 1.03 1.54
C LEU A 126 9.61 0.84 0.56
N ARG A 127 10.50 -0.06 0.88
CA ARG A 127 11.69 -0.38 0.09
C ARG A 127 11.63 -1.82 -0.40
N SER A 128 11.84 -2.00 -1.71
CA SER A 128 11.87 -3.32 -2.32
C SER A 128 12.61 -3.25 -3.66
N ASP A 129 13.16 -4.35 -4.10
CA ASP A 129 13.62 -4.44 -5.49
C ASP A 129 12.43 -4.47 -6.45
N LYS A 130 11.35 -5.13 -6.06
CA LYS A 130 10.16 -5.28 -6.89
C LYS A 130 8.90 -5.21 -6.04
N LEU A 131 7.98 -4.33 -6.40
CA LEU A 131 6.70 -4.20 -5.71
C LEU A 131 5.54 -4.11 -6.70
N LYS A 132 4.56 -4.95 -6.51
CA LYS A 132 3.29 -4.91 -7.25
C LYS A 132 2.16 -4.47 -6.35
N VAL A 133 1.36 -3.51 -6.81
CA VAL A 133 0.18 -2.97 -6.11
C VAL A 133 -1.06 -3.15 -6.98
N ASP A 134 -1.99 -3.99 -6.55
CA ASP A 134 -3.25 -4.26 -7.25
C ASP A 134 -4.44 -3.72 -6.45
N ILE A 135 -5.23 -2.81 -7.01
CA ILE A 135 -6.42 -2.28 -6.36
C ILE A 135 -7.64 -2.49 -7.24
N SER A 136 -8.63 -3.15 -6.69
CA SER A 136 -9.88 -3.48 -7.38
C SER A 136 -11.09 -2.90 -6.63
N GLY A 137 -12.00 -2.29 -7.33
CA GLY A 137 -13.21 -1.65 -6.79
C GLY A 137 -13.08 -0.14 -6.64
N SER A 138 -13.29 0.39 -5.45
CA SER A 138 -13.25 1.84 -5.14
C SER A 138 -12.22 2.16 -4.05
N GLY A 139 -11.28 1.27 -3.81
CA GLY A 139 -10.24 1.43 -2.80
C GLY A 139 -9.24 2.53 -3.14
N ASN A 140 -8.47 2.93 -2.13
CA ASN A 140 -7.41 3.91 -2.30
C ASN A 140 -6.11 3.41 -1.67
N VAL A 141 -4.98 3.73 -2.30
CA VAL A 141 -3.66 3.60 -1.69
C VAL A 141 -3.00 4.98 -1.61
N GLU A 142 -2.41 5.27 -0.48
CA GLU A 142 -1.61 6.47 -0.24
C GLU A 142 -0.29 6.04 0.40
N GLY A 143 0.84 6.37 -0.24
CA GLY A 143 2.11 5.92 0.31
C GLY A 143 3.37 6.37 -0.38
N GLY A 144 4.47 6.15 0.32
CA GLY A 144 5.82 6.33 -0.17
C GLY A 144 6.44 4.99 -0.60
N PHE A 145 7.15 5.02 -1.72
CA PHE A 145 7.75 3.82 -2.31
C PHE A 145 9.14 4.15 -2.87
N ASN A 146 10.15 3.41 -2.43
CA ASN A 146 11.51 3.48 -2.99
C ASN A 146 11.88 2.09 -3.50
N VAL A 147 11.66 1.86 -4.78
CA VAL A 147 11.72 0.53 -5.39
C VAL A 147 12.53 0.56 -6.70
N LYS A 148 12.98 -0.58 -7.19
CA LYS A 148 13.58 -0.64 -8.53
C LYS A 148 12.52 -0.86 -9.60
N GLU A 149 11.66 -1.87 -9.41
CA GLU A 149 10.56 -2.18 -10.30
C GLU A 149 9.22 -1.94 -9.57
N PHE A 150 8.38 -1.09 -10.10
CA PHE A 150 7.09 -0.74 -9.53
C PHE A 150 5.95 -0.99 -10.50
N ALA A 151 5.03 -1.88 -10.15
CA ALA A 151 3.83 -2.12 -10.94
C ALA A 151 2.59 -1.72 -10.16
N VAL A 152 1.72 -0.89 -10.74
CA VAL A 152 0.44 -0.47 -10.15
C VAL A 152 -0.69 -0.77 -11.10
N SER A 153 -1.68 -1.54 -10.65
CA SER A 153 -2.89 -1.85 -11.40
C SER A 153 -4.12 -1.37 -10.66
N LEU A 154 -4.87 -0.47 -11.26
CA LEU A 154 -6.15 0.01 -10.75
C LEU A 154 -7.29 -0.51 -11.63
N SER A 155 -8.27 -1.16 -11.00
CA SER A 155 -9.49 -1.62 -11.66
C SER A 155 -10.73 -0.99 -11.01
N GLY A 156 -11.64 -0.45 -11.79
CA GLY A 156 -12.84 0.24 -11.31
C GLY A 156 -12.62 1.74 -11.08
N SER A 157 -12.91 2.23 -9.89
CA SER A 157 -12.79 3.66 -9.52
C SER A 157 -11.72 3.91 -8.45
N ALA A 158 -10.75 3.03 -8.37
CA ALA A 158 -9.67 3.09 -7.40
C ALA A 158 -8.72 4.27 -7.62
N ASN A 159 -8.06 4.73 -6.56
CA ASN A 159 -7.06 5.79 -6.67
C ASN A 159 -5.75 5.38 -5.98
N ALA A 160 -4.64 5.90 -6.51
CA ALA A 160 -3.32 5.77 -5.93
C ALA A 160 -2.64 7.14 -5.81
N ASP A 161 -2.29 7.53 -4.60
CA ASP A 161 -1.50 8.71 -4.29
C ASP A 161 -0.09 8.25 -3.92
N LEU A 162 0.88 8.53 -4.82
CA LEU A 162 2.22 7.95 -4.78
C LEU A 162 3.27 9.03 -4.51
N SER A 163 4.24 8.68 -3.67
CA SER A 163 5.46 9.47 -3.44
C SER A 163 6.71 8.57 -3.42
N GLY A 164 7.90 9.14 -3.63
CA GLY A 164 9.16 8.41 -3.61
C GLY A 164 9.79 8.19 -4.99
N THR A 165 10.41 7.03 -5.20
CA THR A 165 11.21 6.80 -6.41
C THR A 165 11.11 5.38 -6.94
N ALA A 166 11.22 5.22 -8.29
CA ALA A 166 11.46 3.93 -8.93
C ALA A 166 12.48 4.06 -10.06
N GLU A 167 13.11 2.97 -10.44
CA GLU A 167 13.84 2.91 -11.69
C GLU A 167 12.87 2.68 -12.86
N ASN A 168 12.03 1.65 -12.75
CA ASN A 168 11.05 1.29 -13.75
C ASN A 168 9.65 1.29 -13.15
N SER A 169 8.68 1.87 -13.86
CA SER A 169 7.28 1.87 -13.43
C SER A 169 6.35 1.39 -14.55
N ASP A 170 5.47 0.44 -14.23
CA ASP A 170 4.36 -0.01 -15.10
C ASP A 170 3.04 0.34 -14.43
N LEU A 171 2.30 1.30 -15.01
CA LEU A 171 1.08 1.86 -14.46
C LEU A 171 -0.10 1.48 -15.34
N HIS A 172 -1.03 0.73 -14.81
CA HIS A 172 -2.21 0.27 -15.53
C HIS A 172 -3.50 0.75 -14.86
N ILE A 173 -4.41 1.36 -15.63
CA ILE A 173 -5.75 1.74 -15.18
C ILE A 173 -6.78 1.10 -16.11
N SER A 174 -7.72 0.35 -15.53
CA SER A 174 -8.91 -0.16 -16.19
C SER A 174 -10.15 0.41 -15.48
N GLY A 175 -10.77 1.42 -16.07
CA GLY A 175 -11.93 2.11 -15.52
C GLY A 175 -11.74 3.61 -15.35
N SER A 176 -12.15 4.17 -14.22
CA SER A 176 -12.16 5.62 -13.93
C SER A 176 -11.21 6.03 -12.80
N GLY A 177 -10.28 5.17 -12.43
CA GLY A 177 -9.34 5.43 -11.35
C GLY A 177 -8.29 6.49 -11.69
N ASN A 178 -7.55 6.95 -10.68
CA ASN A 178 -6.51 7.94 -10.88
C ASN A 178 -5.22 7.53 -10.15
N ILE A 179 -4.09 7.72 -10.81
CA ILE A 179 -2.76 7.67 -10.22
C ILE A 179 -2.26 9.10 -10.12
N ARG A 180 -1.98 9.56 -8.89
CA ARG A 180 -1.44 10.87 -8.54
C ARG A 180 -0.05 10.67 -7.95
N GLY A 181 0.98 11.03 -8.68
CA GLY A 181 2.36 10.79 -8.30
C GLY A 181 3.31 11.85 -8.86
N TYR A 182 2.98 13.14 -8.79
CA TYR A 182 3.98 14.15 -9.12
C TYR A 182 5.15 14.17 -8.13
N ASP A 183 4.94 13.66 -6.91
CA ASP A 183 5.98 13.46 -5.90
C ASP A 183 6.62 12.05 -5.97
N PHE A 184 6.28 11.28 -7.00
CA PHE A 184 6.89 10.00 -7.32
C PHE A 184 7.69 10.12 -8.62
N THR A 185 8.99 9.94 -8.51
CA THR A 185 9.91 10.08 -9.65
C THR A 185 10.34 8.72 -10.17
N THR A 186 10.20 8.49 -11.46
CA THR A 186 10.68 7.27 -12.12
C THR A 186 11.59 7.58 -13.30
N ALA A 187 12.58 6.72 -13.56
CA ALA A 187 13.43 6.89 -14.74
C ALA A 187 12.68 6.45 -16.02
N PHE A 188 12.09 5.27 -15.98
CA PHE A 188 11.36 4.71 -17.11
C PHE A 188 9.92 4.43 -16.68
N CYS A 189 8.95 4.89 -17.49
CA CYS A 189 7.54 4.70 -17.20
C CYS A 189 6.80 4.12 -18.40
N LYS A 190 5.97 3.09 -18.14
CA LYS A 190 4.94 2.64 -19.05
C LYS A 190 3.58 2.92 -18.41
N ALA A 191 2.72 3.68 -19.10
CA ALA A 191 1.39 4.01 -18.62
C ALA A 191 0.34 3.51 -19.60
N SER A 192 -0.58 2.67 -19.13
CA SER A 192 -1.67 2.11 -19.95
C SER A 192 -3.01 2.44 -19.31
N ILE A 193 -3.89 3.13 -20.05
CA ILE A 193 -5.23 3.49 -19.57
C ILE A 193 -6.27 2.90 -20.50
N SER A 194 -7.19 2.13 -19.92
CA SER A 194 -8.41 1.69 -20.58
C SER A 194 -9.61 2.27 -19.83
N GLY A 195 -10.24 3.30 -20.38
CA GLY A 195 -11.36 4.02 -19.76
C GLY A 195 -11.15 5.52 -19.62
N SER A 196 -11.55 6.09 -18.48
CA SER A 196 -11.54 7.54 -18.23
C SER A 196 -10.58 7.95 -17.09
N GLY A 197 -9.71 7.07 -16.69
CA GLY A 197 -8.75 7.32 -15.61
C GLY A 197 -7.64 8.30 -15.99
N ASN A 198 -6.88 8.77 -15.01
CA ASN A 198 -5.79 9.70 -15.24
C ASN A 198 -4.52 9.25 -14.52
N VAL A 199 -3.39 9.42 -15.19
CA VAL A 199 -2.05 9.25 -14.62
C VAL A 199 -1.34 10.59 -14.56
N ARG A 200 -0.80 10.93 -13.37
CA ARG A 200 0.07 12.08 -13.14
C ARG A 200 1.34 11.59 -12.47
N ILE A 201 2.50 11.80 -13.10
CA ILE A 201 3.76 11.23 -12.60
C ILE A 201 4.96 12.08 -13.05
N THR A 202 6.07 11.98 -12.34
CA THR A 202 7.34 12.60 -12.74
C THR A 202 8.24 11.55 -13.40
N VAL A 203 8.67 11.82 -14.66
CA VAL A 203 9.48 10.91 -15.47
C VAL A 203 10.76 11.60 -15.89
N THR A 204 11.92 10.96 -15.69
CA THR A 204 13.21 11.59 -15.92
C THR A 204 13.93 11.11 -17.19
N LYS A 205 13.66 9.89 -17.69
CA LYS A 205 14.32 9.37 -18.89
C LYS A 205 13.34 9.09 -20.03
N GLU A 206 12.45 8.11 -19.88
CA GLU A 206 11.59 7.68 -20.97
C GLU A 206 10.16 7.36 -20.50
N LEU A 207 9.19 7.71 -21.35
CA LEU A 207 7.77 7.38 -21.18
C LEU A 207 7.22 6.67 -22.41
N SER A 208 6.50 5.59 -22.21
CA SER A 208 5.54 5.03 -23.19
C SER A 208 4.13 5.15 -22.62
N ALA A 209 3.17 5.68 -23.41
CA ALA A 209 1.80 5.89 -22.95
C ALA A 209 0.78 5.38 -23.99
N HIS A 210 -0.09 4.47 -23.54
CA HIS A 210 -1.17 3.92 -24.34
C HIS A 210 -2.52 4.27 -23.70
N ILE A 211 -3.40 4.96 -24.43
CA ILE A 211 -4.70 5.39 -23.92
C ILE A 211 -5.79 4.85 -24.82
N SER A 212 -6.71 4.07 -24.25
CA SER A 212 -7.94 3.63 -24.90
C SER A 212 -9.13 4.22 -24.13
N GLY A 213 -9.77 5.24 -24.69
CA GLY A 213 -10.89 5.96 -24.06
C GLY A 213 -10.65 7.45 -23.88
N SER A 214 -11.07 8.01 -22.76
CA SER A 214 -11.04 9.46 -22.48
C SER A 214 -10.06 9.84 -21.37
N GLY A 215 -9.21 8.92 -20.94
CA GLY A 215 -8.23 9.15 -19.89
C GLY A 215 -7.09 10.06 -20.30
N ASN A 216 -6.31 10.55 -19.33
CA ASN A 216 -5.21 11.44 -19.63
C ASN A 216 -3.92 11.00 -18.91
N VAL A 217 -2.78 11.20 -19.58
CA VAL A 217 -1.45 11.04 -18.98
C VAL A 217 -0.79 12.41 -18.93
N SER A 218 -0.44 12.85 -17.71
CA SER A 218 0.23 14.12 -17.45
C SER A 218 1.54 13.88 -16.75
N ILE A 219 2.65 14.37 -17.29
CA ILE A 219 3.96 14.19 -16.69
C ILE A 219 4.64 15.49 -16.33
N LYS A 220 5.46 15.45 -15.28
CA LYS A 220 6.55 16.39 -14.99
C LYS A 220 7.88 15.77 -15.35
N GLY A 221 8.94 16.61 -15.42
CA GLY A 221 10.32 16.18 -15.71
C GLY A 221 10.63 16.06 -17.20
N ASP A 222 11.87 15.67 -17.49
CA ASP A 222 12.47 15.75 -18.83
C ASP A 222 12.38 14.43 -19.63
N GLY A 223 11.67 13.44 -19.11
CA GLY A 223 11.53 12.13 -19.76
C GLY A 223 11.05 12.22 -21.21
N LEU A 224 11.77 11.56 -22.11
CA LEU A 224 11.43 11.54 -23.54
C LEU A 224 10.20 10.66 -23.80
N MET A 225 9.27 11.13 -24.63
CA MET A 225 8.19 10.29 -25.14
C MET A 225 8.74 9.32 -26.18
N ARG A 226 8.78 8.03 -25.84
CA ARG A 226 9.25 6.96 -26.74
C ARG A 226 8.13 6.45 -27.64
N ASP A 227 6.98 6.25 -27.03
CA ASP A 227 5.81 5.74 -27.74
C ASP A 227 4.54 6.35 -27.14
N TYR A 228 3.65 6.78 -28.03
CA TYR A 228 2.35 7.31 -27.65
C TYR A 228 1.28 6.84 -28.61
N SER A 229 0.26 6.23 -28.08
CA SER A 229 -0.95 5.92 -28.82
C SER A 229 -2.19 6.30 -28.03
N ALA A 230 -3.17 6.90 -28.69
CA ALA A 230 -4.46 7.22 -28.12
C ALA A 230 -5.57 6.80 -29.07
N SER A 231 -6.50 5.99 -28.56
CA SER A 231 -7.75 5.65 -29.24
C SER A 231 -8.90 6.23 -28.43
N GLY A 232 -9.55 7.27 -28.94
CA GLY A 232 -10.59 8.04 -28.25
C GLY A 232 -10.20 9.49 -28.01
N SER A 233 -10.72 10.10 -26.92
CA SER A 233 -10.51 11.52 -26.58
C SER A 233 -9.37 11.75 -25.59
N GLY A 234 -8.65 10.71 -25.23
CA GLY A 234 -7.56 10.77 -24.25
C GLY A 234 -6.38 11.62 -24.74
N LYS A 235 -5.69 12.26 -23.81
CA LYS A 235 -4.61 13.20 -24.12
C LYS A 235 -3.37 12.94 -23.25
N PHE A 236 -2.22 13.21 -23.87
CA PHE A 236 -0.95 13.39 -23.16
C PHE A 236 -0.66 14.87 -22.95
N LYS A 237 -0.10 15.21 -21.79
CA LYS A 237 0.32 16.57 -21.46
C LYS A 237 1.61 16.54 -20.64
N ARG A 238 2.58 17.40 -21.00
CA ARG A 238 3.69 17.76 -20.13
C ARG A 238 3.32 18.99 -19.31
N VAL A 239 3.62 18.95 -18.03
CA VAL A 239 3.35 20.04 -17.08
C VAL A 239 4.69 20.50 -16.53
N ASN A 240 4.92 21.79 -16.55
CA ASN A 240 6.13 22.40 -15.97
C ASN A 240 6.03 22.51 -14.45
#